data_227fc7f9df2eb1971e4aa7b383e00fef
#
_entry.id   227fc7f9df2eb1971e4aa7b383e00fef
#
_cell.length_a   1.000
_cell.length_b   1.000
_cell.length_c   1.000
_cell.angle_alpha   90.00
_cell.angle_beta   90.00
_cell.angle_gamma   90.00
#
_symmetry.space_group_name_H-M   'P 1'
#
loop_
_entity.id
_entity.type
_entity.pdbx_description
1 polymer ?
#
loop_
_entity_poly.entity_id
_entity_poly.type
_entity_poly.pdbx_seq_one_letter_code
_entity_poly.pdbx_strand_id
1 'polypeptide(L)'
;MQTAQKERITDQWSLEKTVRGEMIGVMKLNIHVPQLVCDSPDAAALNDELAAMYAADFRQYEDSPEIEPQQDEWSPEIYINWDAYWYGDCVSLVMFRYDGGSDPGYSRGWCFDFATEKQVSVTEMLQRMGLDPDAVQQQMLREAMQTFDRHMAQGGYYEGLRSGGNLASMRMNTLENNQLDD
;
A
#
# COMPACT_ATOMS: atom_id res chain seq x y z
N MET A 1 24.34 3.83 11.20
CA MET A 1 23.10 3.06 11.35
C MET A 1 22.24 3.13 10.08
N GLN A 2 21.95 4.27 9.51
CA GLN A 2 21.04 4.36 8.32
C GLN A 2 21.51 3.61 7.05
N THR A 3 22.81 3.47 6.80
CA THR A 3 23.30 2.77 5.59
C THR A 3 23.06 1.26 5.67
N ALA A 4 23.28 0.65 6.83
CA ALA A 4 23.07 -0.79 7.03
C ALA A 4 21.58 -1.19 7.01
N GLN A 5 20.68 -0.28 7.36
CA GLN A 5 19.24 -0.50 7.30
C GLN A 5 18.71 -0.49 5.85
N LYS A 6 19.26 0.40 5.01
CA LYS A 6 18.88 0.48 3.58
C LYS A 6 19.24 -0.77 2.76
N GLU A 7 20.23 -1.55 3.21
CA GLU A 7 20.62 -2.79 2.52
C GLU A 7 19.76 -3.99 2.94
N ARG A 8 18.95 -3.87 3.99
CA ARG A 8 18.06 -4.93 4.48
C ARG A 8 16.72 -5.02 3.75
N ILE A 9 16.34 -3.98 3.00
CA ILE A 9 15.15 -3.98 2.14
C ILE A 9 15.55 -3.43 0.80
N THR A 10 15.22 -4.14 -0.26
CA THR A 10 15.50 -3.77 -1.64
C THR A 10 14.32 -4.18 -2.52
N ASP A 11 14.23 -3.64 -3.73
CA ASP A 11 13.25 -4.16 -4.69
C ASP A 11 13.63 -5.59 -5.09
N GLN A 12 12.68 -6.52 -4.95
CA GLN A 12 12.79 -7.86 -5.55
C GLN A 12 12.31 -7.84 -6.99
N TRP A 13 11.43 -6.92 -7.32
CA TRP A 13 10.89 -6.75 -8.67
C TRP A 13 10.42 -5.31 -8.88
N SER A 14 10.68 -4.80 -10.07
CA SER A 14 10.19 -3.47 -10.48
C SER A 14 9.82 -3.46 -11.96
N LEU A 15 8.84 -2.62 -12.30
CA LEU A 15 8.40 -2.42 -13.67
C LEU A 15 7.97 -0.96 -13.87
N GLU A 16 8.78 -0.22 -14.62
CA GLU A 16 8.51 1.18 -14.96
C GLU A 16 8.41 1.30 -16.49
N LYS A 17 7.21 1.34 -17.03
CA LYS A 17 6.97 1.57 -18.47
C LYS A 17 5.51 1.89 -18.79
N THR A 18 5.30 2.40 -20.00
CA THR A 18 3.96 2.56 -20.57
C THR A 18 3.67 1.41 -21.51
N VAL A 19 2.54 0.75 -21.32
CA VAL A 19 2.13 -0.44 -22.09
C VAL A 19 0.68 -0.35 -22.54
N ARG A 20 0.28 -1.21 -23.48
CA ARG A 20 -1.12 -1.39 -23.86
C ARG A 20 -1.68 -2.66 -23.22
N GLY A 21 -2.66 -2.48 -22.34
CA GLY A 21 -3.45 -3.57 -21.78
C GLY A 21 -4.64 -3.93 -22.65
N GLU A 22 -5.12 -5.16 -22.57
CA GLU A 22 -6.21 -5.64 -23.40
C GLU A 22 -7.55 -4.92 -23.12
N MET A 23 -7.83 -4.59 -21.85
CA MET A 23 -9.12 -4.02 -21.43
C MET A 23 -9.05 -2.52 -21.07
N ILE A 24 -7.92 -2.04 -20.60
CA ILE A 24 -7.75 -0.69 -20.06
C ILE A 24 -7.23 0.29 -21.12
N GLY A 25 -6.70 -0.21 -22.23
CA GLY A 25 -6.01 0.61 -23.23
C GLY A 25 -4.57 0.91 -22.79
N VAL A 26 -4.12 2.15 -22.98
CA VAL A 26 -2.77 2.57 -22.57
C VAL A 26 -2.74 2.81 -21.06
N MET A 27 -1.72 2.29 -20.39
CA MET A 27 -1.49 2.52 -18.95
C MET A 27 0.00 2.74 -18.67
N LYS A 28 0.27 3.57 -17.68
CA LYS A 28 1.61 3.80 -17.15
C LYS A 28 1.79 2.91 -15.92
N LEU A 29 2.81 2.07 -15.94
CA LEU A 29 3.17 1.21 -14.82
C LEU A 29 4.37 1.82 -14.10
N ASN A 30 4.24 2.02 -12.80
CA ASN A 30 5.30 2.45 -11.90
C ASN A 30 5.19 1.57 -10.65
N ILE A 31 5.89 0.44 -10.68
CA ILE A 31 5.69 -0.65 -9.73
C ILE A 31 7.05 -1.03 -9.13
N HIS A 32 7.13 -1.01 -7.82
CA HIS A 32 8.26 -1.44 -7.00
C HIS A 32 7.76 -2.37 -5.92
N VAL A 33 8.22 -3.61 -5.91
CA VAL A 33 7.86 -4.63 -4.91
C VAL A 33 9.09 -4.97 -4.09
N PRO A 34 9.09 -4.71 -2.78
CA PRO A 34 10.24 -4.92 -1.93
C PRO A 34 10.43 -6.39 -1.56
N GLN A 35 11.65 -6.69 -1.10
CA GLN A 35 11.97 -7.89 -0.35
C GLN A 35 12.76 -7.54 0.90
N LEU A 36 12.56 -8.34 1.93
CA LEU A 36 13.44 -8.39 3.09
C LEU A 36 14.68 -9.21 2.74
N VAL A 37 15.86 -8.64 2.90
CA VAL A 37 17.14 -9.32 2.70
C VAL A 37 17.53 -9.99 4.01
N CYS A 38 16.94 -11.16 4.25
CA CYS A 38 17.12 -11.96 5.44
C CYS A 38 16.94 -13.44 5.09
N ASP A 39 17.85 -14.30 5.56
CA ASP A 39 17.82 -15.75 5.31
C ASP A 39 16.98 -16.46 6.39
N SER A 40 15.69 -16.16 6.44
CA SER A 40 14.74 -16.76 7.37
C SER A 40 13.46 -17.21 6.68
N PRO A 41 12.76 -18.25 7.21
CA PRO A 41 11.48 -18.69 6.66
C PRO A 41 10.42 -17.60 6.67
N ASP A 42 10.37 -16.76 7.71
CA ASP A 42 9.38 -15.69 7.84
C ASP A 42 9.63 -14.58 6.79
N ALA A 43 10.91 -14.23 6.56
CA ALA A 43 11.24 -13.26 5.49
C ALA A 43 10.92 -13.82 4.10
N ALA A 44 11.22 -15.10 3.86
CA ALA A 44 10.87 -15.76 2.59
C ALA A 44 9.35 -15.77 2.37
N ALA A 45 8.58 -16.14 3.38
CA ALA A 45 7.11 -16.16 3.30
C ALA A 45 6.52 -14.77 3.03
N LEU A 46 7.03 -13.73 3.70
CA LEU A 46 6.59 -12.34 3.46
C LEU A 46 6.98 -11.86 2.07
N ASN A 47 8.19 -12.18 1.59
CA ASN A 47 8.63 -11.83 0.25
C ASN A 47 7.74 -12.49 -0.83
N ASP A 48 7.37 -13.76 -0.63
CA ASP A 48 6.45 -14.48 -1.53
C ASP A 48 5.04 -13.87 -1.49
N GLU A 49 4.54 -13.48 -0.31
CA GLU A 49 3.25 -12.79 -0.17
C GLU A 49 3.25 -11.46 -0.94
N LEU A 50 4.28 -10.63 -0.75
CA LEU A 50 4.41 -9.34 -1.44
C LEU A 50 4.48 -9.51 -2.96
N ALA A 51 5.26 -10.48 -3.44
CA ALA A 51 5.33 -10.77 -4.88
C ALA A 51 3.99 -11.24 -5.44
N ALA A 52 3.28 -12.11 -4.72
CA ALA A 52 1.97 -12.61 -5.14
C ALA A 52 0.91 -11.50 -5.19
N MET A 53 0.92 -10.59 -4.20
CA MET A 53 -0.08 -9.51 -4.11
C MET A 53 0.16 -8.36 -5.10
N TYR A 54 1.41 -8.02 -5.37
CA TYR A 54 1.74 -6.78 -6.04
C TYR A 54 2.47 -6.93 -7.38
N ALA A 55 3.12 -8.07 -7.66
CA ALA A 55 3.81 -8.30 -8.92
C ALA A 55 3.04 -9.21 -9.88
N ALA A 56 2.28 -10.18 -9.37
CA ALA A 56 1.74 -11.29 -10.18
C ALA A 56 0.91 -10.81 -11.37
N ASP A 57 0.02 -9.85 -11.18
CA ASP A 57 -0.89 -9.33 -12.22
C ASP A 57 -0.15 -8.56 -13.32
N PHE A 58 1.05 -8.06 -13.03
CA PHE A 58 1.81 -7.18 -13.92
C PHE A 58 2.97 -7.87 -14.62
N ARG A 59 3.37 -9.07 -14.21
CA ARG A 59 4.46 -9.83 -14.84
C ARG A 59 4.23 -10.11 -16.33
N GLN A 60 2.97 -10.23 -16.75
CA GLN A 60 2.61 -10.38 -18.15
C GLN A 60 3.07 -9.22 -19.04
N TYR A 61 3.38 -8.05 -18.46
CA TYR A 61 3.82 -6.86 -19.19
C TYR A 61 5.34 -6.69 -19.22
N GLU A 62 6.11 -7.58 -18.58
CA GLU A 62 7.60 -7.48 -18.57
C GLU A 62 8.16 -7.43 -19.99
N ASP A 63 7.70 -8.33 -20.85
CA ASP A 63 8.15 -8.45 -22.26
C ASP A 63 7.31 -7.60 -23.23
N SER A 64 6.29 -6.89 -22.76
CA SER A 64 5.49 -6.03 -23.62
C SER A 64 6.32 -4.86 -24.15
N PRO A 65 6.17 -4.44 -25.40
CA PRO A 65 6.86 -3.27 -25.91
C PRO A 65 6.41 -2.03 -25.15
N GLU A 66 7.37 -1.17 -24.82
CA GLU A 66 7.07 0.16 -24.33
C GLU A 66 6.48 1.00 -25.47
N ILE A 67 5.44 1.78 -25.16
CA ILE A 67 4.75 2.63 -26.13
C ILE A 67 4.68 4.07 -25.62
N GLU A 68 4.59 5.01 -26.56
CA GLU A 68 4.23 6.39 -26.25
C GLU A 68 2.72 6.57 -26.43
N PRO A 69 2.00 7.13 -25.42
CA PRO A 69 0.58 7.48 -25.56
C PRO A 69 0.40 8.46 -26.72
N GLN A 70 -0.68 8.33 -27.47
CA GLN A 70 -1.04 9.34 -28.45
C GLN A 70 -1.46 10.64 -27.73
N GLN A 71 -1.39 11.76 -28.46
CA GLN A 71 -1.85 13.03 -27.91
C GLN A 71 -3.33 12.90 -27.53
N ASP A 72 -3.66 13.28 -26.28
CA ASP A 72 -4.98 13.18 -25.67
C ASP A 72 -5.49 11.75 -25.38
N GLU A 73 -4.65 10.71 -25.53
CA GLU A 73 -4.99 9.34 -25.13
C GLU A 73 -4.97 9.24 -23.60
N TRP A 74 -6.12 8.87 -23.00
CA TRP A 74 -6.19 8.63 -21.57
C TRP A 74 -5.30 7.44 -21.17
N SER A 75 -4.35 7.70 -20.29
CA SER A 75 -3.39 6.70 -19.84
C SER A 75 -3.27 6.76 -18.31
N PRO A 76 -4.09 5.99 -17.59
CA PRO A 76 -4.03 5.94 -16.13
C PRO A 76 -2.67 5.42 -15.67
N GLU A 77 -2.21 5.94 -14.55
CA GLU A 77 -1.04 5.44 -13.86
C GLU A 77 -1.44 4.38 -12.85
N ILE A 78 -0.84 3.20 -12.93
CA ILE A 78 -0.84 2.19 -11.88
C ILE A 78 0.44 2.38 -11.09
N TYR A 79 0.29 2.76 -9.85
CA TYR A 79 1.38 3.07 -8.96
C TYR A 79 1.38 2.09 -7.78
N ILE A 80 2.47 1.35 -7.63
CA ILE A 80 2.72 0.46 -6.49
C ILE A 80 4.12 0.79 -5.98
N ASN A 81 4.21 1.17 -4.72
CA ASN A 81 5.49 1.53 -4.11
C ASN A 81 5.47 1.21 -2.62
N TRP A 82 6.59 1.37 -1.96
CA TRP A 82 6.75 1.05 -0.56
C TRP A 82 7.59 2.07 0.21
N ASP A 83 7.31 2.13 1.52
CA ASP A 83 8.13 2.84 2.49
C ASP A 83 8.49 1.92 3.66
N ALA A 84 9.63 2.17 4.30
CA ALA A 84 10.11 1.43 5.44
C ALA A 84 10.39 2.36 6.63
N TYR A 85 9.76 2.09 7.75
CA TYR A 85 9.89 2.84 9.00
C TYR A 85 10.57 1.98 10.05
N TRP A 86 11.69 2.46 10.59
CA TRP A 86 12.55 1.69 11.46
C TRP A 86 12.43 2.07 12.93
N TYR A 87 12.35 1.06 13.80
CA TYR A 87 12.48 1.18 15.24
C TYR A 87 13.48 0.11 15.75
N GLY A 88 14.72 0.52 16.00
CA GLY A 88 15.81 -0.41 16.29
C GLY A 88 16.06 -1.37 15.13
N ASP A 89 15.99 -2.68 15.39
CA ASP A 89 16.05 -3.73 14.36
C ASP A 89 14.68 -4.12 13.78
N CYS A 90 13.60 -3.54 14.28
CA CYS A 90 12.27 -3.73 13.73
C CYS A 90 11.99 -2.75 12.60
N VAL A 91 11.27 -3.21 11.58
CA VAL A 91 10.78 -2.40 10.48
C VAL A 91 9.27 -2.54 10.34
N SER A 92 8.60 -1.44 10.07
CA SER A 92 7.25 -1.42 9.51
C SER A 92 7.38 -1.11 8.02
N LEU A 93 7.06 -2.09 7.18
CA LEU A 93 7.04 -2.01 5.74
C LEU A 93 5.62 -1.67 5.30
N VAL A 94 5.44 -0.58 4.56
CA VAL A 94 4.12 -0.13 4.09
C VAL A 94 4.11 -0.12 2.57
N MET A 95 3.19 -0.89 1.98
CA MET A 95 2.90 -0.88 0.56
C MET A 95 1.80 0.11 0.24
N PHE A 96 1.96 0.83 -0.85
CA PHE A 96 0.94 1.71 -1.42
C PHE A 96 0.55 1.19 -2.79
N ARG A 97 -0.75 1.14 -3.08
CA ARG A 97 -1.26 0.79 -4.40
C ARG A 97 -2.33 1.79 -4.83
N TYR A 98 -2.18 2.28 -6.04
CA TYR A 98 -3.13 3.12 -6.74
C TYR A 98 -3.29 2.60 -8.17
N ASP A 99 -4.50 2.23 -8.56
CA ASP A 99 -4.78 1.60 -9.85
C ASP A 99 -5.31 2.59 -10.92
N GLY A 100 -5.09 3.87 -10.71
CA GLY A 100 -5.57 4.92 -11.61
C GLY A 100 -7.08 5.19 -11.49
N GLY A 101 -7.54 6.26 -12.11
CA GLY A 101 -8.96 6.58 -12.14
C GLY A 101 -9.49 7.18 -10.84
N SER A 102 -10.68 6.75 -10.42
CA SER A 102 -11.40 7.31 -9.25
C SER A 102 -11.15 6.57 -7.94
N ASP A 103 -10.37 5.49 -7.97
CA ASP A 103 -9.99 4.76 -6.76
C ASP A 103 -8.99 5.60 -5.94
N PRO A 104 -9.25 5.86 -4.66
CA PRO A 104 -8.30 6.57 -3.80
C PRO A 104 -7.01 5.80 -3.54
N GLY A 105 -6.92 4.54 -3.96
CA GLY A 105 -5.84 3.63 -3.61
C GLY A 105 -5.96 3.09 -2.18
N TYR A 106 -5.07 2.19 -1.82
CA TYR A 106 -4.98 1.65 -0.47
C TYR A 106 -3.53 1.42 -0.05
N SER A 107 -3.33 1.30 1.26
CA SER A 107 -2.05 0.91 1.84
C SER A 107 -2.23 -0.29 2.76
N ARG A 108 -1.20 -1.11 2.84
CA ARG A 108 -1.13 -2.23 3.78
C ARG A 108 0.27 -2.30 4.38
N GLY A 109 0.36 -2.66 5.65
CA GLY A 109 1.61 -2.70 6.40
C GLY A 109 1.92 -4.09 6.95
N TRP A 110 3.21 -4.37 7.07
CA TRP A 110 3.76 -5.55 7.75
C TRP A 110 4.89 -5.11 8.67
N CYS A 111 5.05 -5.79 9.78
CA CYS A 111 6.17 -5.56 10.67
C CYS A 111 7.09 -6.78 10.70
N PHE A 112 8.41 -6.53 10.69
CA PHE A 112 9.43 -7.57 10.75
C PHE A 112 10.55 -7.17 11.70
N ASP A 113 11.00 -8.12 12.52
CA ASP A 113 12.10 -7.94 13.45
C ASP A 113 13.33 -8.69 12.94
N PHE A 114 14.32 -7.96 12.46
CA PHE A 114 15.57 -8.51 11.96
C PHE A 114 16.49 -9.07 13.05
N ALA A 115 16.28 -8.74 14.33
CA ALA A 115 17.06 -9.34 15.42
C ALA A 115 16.60 -10.76 15.74
N THR A 116 15.32 -11.03 15.63
CA THR A 116 14.73 -12.37 15.83
C THR A 116 14.45 -13.09 14.51
N GLU A 117 14.58 -12.39 13.38
CA GLU A 117 14.30 -12.85 12.02
C GLU A 117 12.87 -13.34 11.83
N LYS A 118 11.90 -12.63 12.45
CA LYS A 118 10.49 -12.99 12.46
C LYS A 118 9.60 -11.85 12.05
N GLN A 119 8.50 -12.21 11.42
CA GLN A 119 7.34 -11.32 11.31
C GLN A 119 6.74 -11.11 12.70
N VAL A 120 6.36 -9.87 13.00
CA VAL A 120 5.70 -9.48 14.26
C VAL A 120 4.39 -8.78 13.95
N SER A 121 3.42 -8.86 14.86
CA SER A 121 2.17 -8.15 14.68
C SER A 121 2.35 -6.64 14.87
N VAL A 122 1.41 -5.84 14.32
CA VAL A 122 1.38 -4.40 14.54
C VAL A 122 1.21 -4.09 16.03
N THR A 123 0.36 -4.85 16.70
CA THR A 123 0.13 -4.76 18.16
C THR A 123 1.44 -4.96 18.94
N GLU A 124 2.21 -6.01 18.62
CA GLU A 124 3.51 -6.26 19.26
C GLU A 124 4.50 -5.13 18.98
N MET A 125 4.55 -4.64 17.74
CA MET A 125 5.43 -3.53 17.37
C MET A 125 5.11 -2.27 18.17
N LEU A 126 3.83 -1.90 18.28
CA LEU A 126 3.39 -0.75 19.08
C LEU A 126 3.77 -0.90 20.56
N GLN A 127 3.58 -2.09 21.15
CA GLN A 127 3.97 -2.37 22.53
C GLN A 127 5.48 -2.22 22.76
N ARG A 128 6.31 -2.70 21.83
CA ARG A 128 7.77 -2.52 21.85
C ARG A 128 8.18 -1.05 21.79
N MET A 129 7.41 -0.22 21.10
CA MET A 129 7.57 1.23 21.05
C MET A 129 7.07 1.95 22.33
N GLY A 130 6.46 1.22 23.26
CA GLY A 130 5.85 1.78 24.47
C GLY A 130 4.52 2.48 24.20
N LEU A 131 3.85 2.17 23.09
CA LEU A 131 2.54 2.68 22.73
C LEU A 131 1.45 1.68 23.15
N ASP A 132 0.29 2.22 23.51
CA ASP A 132 -0.91 1.43 23.77
C ASP A 132 -1.65 1.18 22.43
N PRO A 133 -1.76 -0.07 21.94
CA PRO A 133 -2.41 -0.37 20.67
C PRO A 133 -3.86 0.10 20.60
N ASP A 134 -4.63 -0.02 21.69
CA ASP A 134 -6.02 0.45 21.74
C ASP A 134 -6.11 1.97 21.57
N ALA A 135 -5.20 2.72 22.21
CA ALA A 135 -5.14 4.16 22.07
C ALA A 135 -4.77 4.58 20.64
N VAL A 136 -3.82 3.87 20.02
CA VAL A 136 -3.41 4.09 18.61
C VAL A 136 -4.58 3.78 17.67
N GLN A 137 -5.25 2.63 17.83
CA GLN A 137 -6.43 2.25 17.05
C GLN A 137 -7.53 3.32 17.14
N GLN A 138 -7.86 3.77 18.36
CA GLN A 138 -8.85 4.82 18.55
C GLN A 138 -8.44 6.14 17.89
N GLN A 139 -7.15 6.48 17.90
CA GLN A 139 -6.64 7.68 17.23
C GLN A 139 -6.79 7.56 15.71
N MET A 140 -6.40 6.43 15.13
CA MET A 140 -6.53 6.16 13.69
C MET A 140 -7.99 6.28 13.25
N LEU A 141 -8.92 5.65 13.97
CA LEU A 141 -10.34 5.73 13.64
C LEU A 141 -10.90 7.16 13.75
N ARG A 142 -10.48 7.94 14.75
CA ARG A 142 -10.86 9.36 14.85
C ARG A 142 -10.37 10.16 13.64
N GLU A 143 -9.12 9.97 13.23
CA GLU A 143 -8.52 10.71 12.11
C GLU A 143 -9.13 10.31 10.77
N ALA A 144 -9.37 9.01 10.56
CA ALA A 144 -10.06 8.49 9.39
C ALA A 144 -11.48 9.09 9.27
N MET A 145 -12.22 9.12 10.38
CA MET A 145 -13.57 9.70 10.39
C MET A 145 -13.57 11.22 10.19
N GLN A 146 -12.60 11.94 10.77
CA GLN A 146 -12.48 13.39 10.51
C GLN A 146 -12.14 13.68 9.05
N THR A 147 -11.31 12.86 8.44
CA THR A 147 -10.95 12.97 7.02
C THR A 147 -12.14 12.65 6.14
N PHE A 148 -12.89 11.60 6.44
CA PHE A 148 -14.14 11.26 5.76
C PHE A 148 -15.15 12.42 5.84
N ASP A 149 -15.43 12.92 7.05
CA ASP A 149 -16.38 14.02 7.25
C ASP A 149 -15.95 15.31 6.51
N ARG A 150 -14.63 15.59 6.46
CA ARG A 150 -14.06 16.70 5.71
C ARG A 150 -14.28 16.56 4.20
N HIS A 151 -14.03 15.39 3.64
CA HIS A 151 -14.28 15.09 2.23
C HIS A 151 -15.78 15.19 1.91
N MET A 152 -16.62 14.60 2.75
CA MET A 152 -18.07 14.68 2.58
C MET A 152 -18.62 16.11 2.69
N ALA A 153 -17.92 17.03 3.34
CA ALA A 153 -18.28 18.45 3.40
C ALA A 153 -17.94 19.22 2.11
N GLN A 154 -17.07 18.68 1.25
CA GLN A 154 -16.72 19.30 -0.03
C GLN A 154 -17.86 19.16 -1.06
N GLY A 155 -17.91 20.07 -2.03
CA GLY A 155 -18.86 20.00 -3.15
C GLY A 155 -18.42 19.05 -4.26
N GLY A 156 -19.11 19.07 -5.40
CA GLY A 156 -18.78 18.32 -6.59
C GLY A 156 -19.02 16.81 -6.44
N TYR A 157 -18.00 15.98 -6.69
CA TYR A 157 -18.10 14.52 -6.62
C TYR A 157 -18.71 14.01 -5.30
N TYR A 158 -18.27 14.57 -4.17
CA TYR A 158 -18.76 14.16 -2.84
C TYR A 158 -20.22 14.57 -2.57
N GLU A 159 -20.72 15.61 -3.24
CA GLU A 159 -22.13 15.99 -3.18
C GLU A 159 -23.02 14.92 -3.83
N GLY A 160 -22.59 14.36 -4.97
CA GLY A 160 -23.25 13.23 -5.63
C GLY A 160 -23.30 11.97 -4.72
N LEU A 161 -22.22 11.65 -4.04
CA LEU A 161 -22.18 10.54 -3.10
C LEU A 161 -23.12 10.72 -1.91
N ARG A 162 -23.20 11.92 -1.34
CA ARG A 162 -24.15 12.26 -0.25
C ARG A 162 -25.61 12.09 -0.67
N SER A 163 -25.95 12.56 -1.86
CA SER A 163 -27.32 12.51 -2.38
C SER A 163 -27.75 11.09 -2.80
N GLY A 164 -26.79 10.21 -3.11
CA GLY A 164 -27.03 8.81 -3.49
C GLY A 164 -27.49 7.89 -2.34
N GLY A 165 -27.57 8.38 -1.10
CA GLY A 165 -28.16 7.64 0.03
C GLY A 165 -27.27 6.57 0.67
N ASN A 166 -25.98 6.49 0.30
CA ASN A 166 -25.07 5.42 0.76
C ASN A 166 -24.07 5.86 1.84
N LEU A 167 -24.28 7.02 2.44
CA LEU A 167 -23.35 7.64 3.38
C LEU A 167 -23.05 6.76 4.60
N ALA A 168 -24.08 6.06 5.14
CA ALA A 168 -23.92 5.17 6.29
C ALA A 168 -23.02 3.97 5.95
N SER A 169 -23.19 3.38 4.78
CA SER A 169 -22.35 2.27 4.31
C SER A 169 -20.91 2.71 4.08
N MET A 170 -20.70 3.86 3.43
CA MET A 170 -19.35 4.41 3.22
C MET A 170 -18.64 4.70 4.55
N ARG A 171 -19.37 5.24 5.53
CA ARG A 171 -18.85 5.50 6.86
C ARG A 171 -18.44 4.21 7.58
N MET A 172 -19.25 3.17 7.46
CA MET A 172 -18.97 1.85 8.03
C MET A 172 -17.74 1.22 7.37
N ASN A 173 -17.64 1.24 6.04
CA ASN A 173 -16.47 0.76 5.30
C ASN A 173 -15.19 1.52 5.72
N THR A 174 -15.27 2.84 5.96
CA THR A 174 -14.12 3.62 6.43
C THR A 174 -13.66 3.13 7.80
N LEU A 175 -14.57 2.79 8.71
CA LEU A 175 -14.22 2.24 10.02
C LEU A 175 -13.64 0.83 9.94
N GLU A 176 -14.19 -0.02 9.08
CA GLU A 176 -13.74 -1.41 8.88
C GLU A 176 -12.35 -1.47 8.22
N ASN A 177 -12.10 -0.59 7.25
CA ASN A 177 -10.83 -0.56 6.51
C ASN A 177 -9.69 0.17 7.25
N ASN A 178 -9.92 0.71 8.44
CA ASN A 178 -8.91 1.36 9.26
C ASN A 178 -8.74 0.67 10.62
N GLN A 179 -8.89 -0.65 10.66
CA GLN A 179 -8.53 -1.46 11.81
C GLN A 179 -7.02 -1.78 11.78
N LEU A 180 -6.42 -1.96 12.96
CA LEU A 180 -5.09 -2.59 13.05
C LEU A 180 -5.28 -4.08 12.71
N ASP A 181 -4.61 -4.53 11.67
CA ASP A 181 -4.55 -5.96 11.32
C ASP A 181 -3.43 -6.61 12.13
N ASP A 182 -3.73 -7.68 12.86
CA ASP A 182 -2.75 -8.53 13.56
C ASP A 182 -2.50 -9.83 12.80
#